data_00c5672140eb674c30a216b76d5c0762
#
_entry.id   00c5672140eb674c30a216b76d5c0762
#
_cell.length_a   1.000
_cell.length_b   1.000
_cell.length_c   1.000
_cell.angle_alpha   90.00
_cell.angle_beta   90.00
_cell.angle_gamma   90.00
#
_symmetry.space_group_name_H-M   'P 1'
#
loop_
_entity.id
_entity.type
_entity.pdbx_description
1 polymer ?
#
loop_
_entity_poly.entity_id
_entity_poly.type
_entity_poly.pdbx_seq_one_letter_code
_entity_poly.pdbx_strand_id
1 'polypeptide(L)'
;MAIFIGILGTTLFNRFLEGGALFMSLILICLLLSIFFTVKSVFNIKTNIEVSKKMLKLISVSGSLGLAIGVMGAFIGLITAFDVLEASGGAEPAIIAGGLKVALLSPLFGLFTFSVSRLSILILRIILK
;
A
#
# COMPACT_ATOMS: atom_id res chain seq x y z
N MET A 1 23.03 -12.13 4.96
CA MET A 1 21.64 -11.86 5.30
C MET A 1 21.39 -10.40 5.69
N ALA A 2 22.16 -9.85 6.62
CA ALA A 2 22.02 -8.44 6.99
C ALA A 2 22.25 -7.49 5.81
N ILE A 3 23.22 -7.79 4.94
CA ILE A 3 23.48 -7.02 3.73
C ILE A 3 22.28 -7.07 2.78
N PHE A 4 21.70 -8.25 2.61
CA PHE A 4 20.51 -8.43 1.76
C PHE A 4 19.32 -7.61 2.28
N ILE A 5 19.08 -7.64 3.59
CA ILE A 5 18.01 -6.86 4.23
C ILE A 5 18.27 -5.37 4.06
N GLY A 6 19.53 -4.93 4.21
CA GLY A 6 19.90 -3.54 4.01
C GLY A 6 19.67 -3.07 2.58
N ILE A 7 20.07 -3.88 1.58
CA ILE A 7 19.87 -3.58 0.16
C ILE A 7 18.39 -3.53 -0.16
N LEU A 8 17.62 -4.50 0.34
CA LEU A 8 16.18 -4.56 0.15
C LEU A 8 15.49 -3.33 0.76
N GLY A 9 15.88 -2.95 1.97
CA GLY A 9 15.34 -1.77 2.64
C GLY A 9 15.65 -0.48 1.88
N THR A 10 16.89 -0.34 1.40
CA THR A 10 17.30 0.81 0.60
C THR A 10 16.52 0.87 -0.72
N THR A 11 16.36 -0.27 -1.39
CA THR A 11 15.61 -0.36 -2.63
C THR A 11 14.15 0.01 -2.42
N LEU A 12 13.52 -0.49 -1.37
CA LEU A 12 12.14 -0.18 -1.04
C LEU A 12 11.97 1.30 -0.72
N PHE A 13 12.89 1.88 0.03
CA PHE A 13 12.87 3.31 0.36
C PHE A 13 12.97 4.16 -0.91
N ASN A 14 13.89 3.82 -1.82
CA ASN A 14 14.06 4.53 -3.08
C ASN A 14 12.79 4.44 -3.93
N ARG A 15 12.17 3.26 -4.01
CA ARG A 15 10.90 3.07 -4.73
C ARG A 15 9.78 3.87 -4.10
N PHE A 16 9.75 3.93 -2.79
CA PHE A 16 8.80 4.73 -2.04
C PHE A 16 8.88 6.20 -2.45
N LEU A 17 10.09 6.76 -2.51
CA LEU A 17 10.29 8.15 -2.90
C LEU A 17 9.93 8.40 -4.37
N GLU A 18 10.24 7.45 -5.26
CA GLU A 18 9.92 7.53 -6.68
C GLU A 18 8.42 7.53 -6.95
N GLY A 19 7.66 6.79 -6.15
CA GLY A 19 6.22 6.64 -6.32
C GLY A 19 5.38 7.83 -5.88
N GLY A 20 6.02 8.90 -5.43
CA GLY A 20 5.33 10.05 -4.89
C GLY A 20 5.19 9.97 -3.38
N ALA A 21 5.96 10.79 -2.65
CA ALA A 21 6.06 10.69 -1.19
C ALA A 21 4.71 10.83 -0.49
N LEU A 22 3.82 11.70 -0.99
CA LEU A 22 2.51 11.92 -0.35
C LEU A 22 1.64 10.67 -0.39
N PHE A 23 1.43 10.09 -1.58
CA PHE A 23 0.58 8.91 -1.73
C PHE A 23 1.18 7.69 -1.08
N MET A 24 2.48 7.50 -1.21
CA MET A 24 3.17 6.37 -0.60
C MET A 24 3.15 6.46 0.92
N SER A 25 3.28 7.66 1.48
CA SER A 25 3.17 7.88 2.94
C SER A 25 1.78 7.54 3.44
N LEU A 26 0.73 7.93 2.73
CA LEU A 26 -0.64 7.61 3.09
C LEU A 26 -0.90 6.10 3.06
N ILE A 27 -0.39 5.42 2.05
CA ILE A 27 -0.51 3.97 1.92
C ILE A 27 0.23 3.27 3.07
N LEU A 28 1.43 3.77 3.40
CA LEU A 28 2.22 3.23 4.50
C LEU A 28 1.48 3.40 5.84
N ILE A 29 0.86 4.55 6.07
CA ILE A 29 0.04 4.78 7.25
C ILE A 29 -1.11 3.77 7.33
N CYS A 30 -1.79 3.53 6.22
CA CYS A 30 -2.87 2.54 6.15
C CYS A 30 -2.37 1.14 6.48
N LEU A 31 -1.19 0.77 5.96
CA LEU A 31 -0.57 -0.52 6.25
C LEU A 31 -0.24 -0.67 7.73
N LEU A 32 0.38 0.35 8.32
CA LEU A 32 0.73 0.34 9.75
C LEU A 32 -0.51 0.27 10.64
N LEU A 33 -1.57 1.00 10.28
CA LEU A 33 -2.84 0.92 10.99
C LEU A 33 -3.45 -0.48 10.90
N SER A 34 -3.40 -1.09 9.74
CA SER A 34 -3.90 -2.45 9.53
C SER A 34 -3.15 -3.45 10.41
N ILE A 35 -1.82 -3.34 10.44
CA ILE A 35 -0.99 -4.20 11.29
C ILE A 35 -1.30 -3.97 12.77
N PHE A 36 -1.43 -2.72 13.19
CA PHE A 36 -1.76 -2.36 14.56
C PHE A 36 -3.11 -2.98 14.99
N PHE A 37 -4.13 -2.83 14.16
CA PHE A 37 -5.45 -3.39 14.46
C PHE A 37 -5.42 -4.92 14.48
N THR A 38 -4.60 -5.54 13.63
CA THR A 38 -4.41 -6.99 13.62
C THR A 38 -3.81 -7.48 14.95
N VAL A 39 -2.76 -6.81 15.41
CA VAL A 39 -2.10 -7.15 16.67
C VAL A 39 -3.08 -6.98 17.84
N LYS A 40 -3.81 -5.88 17.86
CA LYS A 40 -4.79 -5.60 18.90
C LYS A 40 -5.90 -6.66 18.91
N SER A 41 -6.37 -7.07 17.74
CA SER A 41 -7.37 -8.12 17.63
C SER A 41 -6.86 -9.45 18.19
N VAL A 42 -5.62 -9.82 17.86
CA VAL A 42 -5.01 -11.06 18.36
C VAL A 42 -4.94 -11.06 19.88
N PHE A 43 -4.53 -9.95 20.49
CA PHE A 43 -4.44 -9.87 21.95
C PHE A 43 -5.81 -9.92 22.65
N ASN A 44 -6.87 -9.56 21.96
CA ASN A 44 -8.22 -9.51 22.55
C ASN A 44 -9.10 -10.71 22.19
N ILE A 45 -8.58 -11.68 21.47
CA ILE A 45 -9.35 -12.87 21.06
C ILE A 45 -9.92 -13.61 22.27
N LYS A 46 -9.11 -13.80 23.30
CA LYS A 46 -9.52 -14.54 24.50
C LYS A 46 -10.17 -13.68 25.57
N THR A 47 -9.91 -12.38 25.56
CA THR A 47 -10.37 -11.47 26.63
C THR A 47 -11.62 -10.70 26.26
N ASN A 48 -11.73 -10.25 25.00
CA ASN A 48 -12.88 -9.47 24.56
C ASN A 48 -13.11 -9.67 23.07
N ILE A 49 -14.03 -10.59 22.75
CA ILE A 49 -14.36 -10.97 21.39
C ILE A 49 -14.97 -9.79 20.61
N GLU A 50 -15.74 -8.93 21.28
CA GLU A 50 -16.36 -7.77 20.63
C GLU A 50 -15.32 -6.79 20.11
N VAL A 51 -14.27 -6.55 20.90
CA VAL A 51 -13.14 -5.70 20.47
C VAL A 51 -12.45 -6.32 19.26
N SER A 52 -12.21 -7.63 19.27
CA SER A 52 -11.62 -8.34 18.13
C SER A 52 -12.46 -8.17 16.87
N LYS A 53 -13.76 -8.33 16.96
CA LYS A 53 -14.68 -8.16 15.81
C LYS A 53 -14.66 -6.73 15.29
N LYS A 54 -14.61 -5.74 16.19
CA LYS A 54 -14.50 -4.34 15.81
C LYS A 54 -13.18 -4.08 15.08
N MET A 55 -12.10 -4.68 15.55
CA MET A 55 -10.79 -4.54 14.90
C MET A 55 -10.79 -5.14 13.50
N LEU A 56 -11.50 -6.25 13.28
CA LEU A 56 -11.66 -6.83 11.94
C LEU A 56 -12.26 -5.84 10.95
N LYS A 57 -13.27 -5.13 11.37
CA LYS A 57 -13.90 -4.07 10.56
C LYS A 57 -12.90 -2.97 10.23
N LEU A 58 -12.12 -2.53 11.23
CA LEU A 58 -11.13 -1.47 11.05
C LEU A 58 -9.99 -1.93 10.12
N ILE A 59 -9.57 -3.18 10.20
CA ILE A 59 -8.57 -3.75 9.29
C ILE A 59 -9.09 -3.69 7.84
N SER A 60 -10.33 -4.08 7.63
CA SER A 60 -10.96 -4.06 6.30
C SER A 60 -11.01 -2.64 5.74
N VAL A 61 -11.43 -1.69 6.55
CA VAL A 61 -11.51 -0.28 6.14
C VAL A 61 -10.13 0.28 5.80
N SER A 62 -9.13 0.02 6.65
CA SER A 62 -7.75 0.49 6.41
C SER A 62 -7.18 -0.08 5.12
N GLY A 63 -7.37 -1.37 4.88
CA GLY A 63 -6.90 -2.01 3.65
C GLY A 63 -7.57 -1.47 2.40
N SER A 64 -8.87 -1.27 2.45
CA SER A 64 -9.63 -0.70 1.34
C SER A 64 -9.22 0.74 1.05
N LEU A 65 -8.98 1.52 2.11
CA LEU A 65 -8.51 2.90 1.97
C LEU A 65 -7.13 2.94 1.31
N GLY A 66 -6.21 2.06 1.73
CA GLY A 66 -4.89 1.96 1.12
C GLY A 66 -4.95 1.62 -0.36
N LEU A 67 -5.84 0.71 -0.73
CA LEU A 67 -6.05 0.36 -2.14
C LEU A 67 -6.60 1.55 -2.93
N ALA A 68 -7.60 2.23 -2.38
CA ALA A 68 -8.21 3.39 -3.04
C ALA A 68 -7.18 4.50 -3.26
N ILE A 69 -6.35 4.79 -2.26
CA ILE A 69 -5.29 5.79 -2.36
C ILE A 69 -4.26 5.37 -3.43
N GLY A 70 -3.92 4.08 -3.48
CA GLY A 70 -3.00 3.55 -4.47
C GLY A 70 -3.51 3.73 -5.90
N VAL A 71 -4.78 3.42 -6.15
CA VAL A 71 -5.41 3.59 -7.46
C VAL A 71 -5.47 5.07 -7.84
N MET A 72 -5.83 5.93 -6.88
CA MET A 72 -5.85 7.38 -7.10
C MET A 72 -4.48 7.91 -7.50
N GLY A 73 -3.44 7.45 -6.80
CA GLY A 73 -2.06 7.79 -7.11
C GLY A 73 -1.65 7.35 -8.50
N ALA A 74 -2.13 6.19 -8.95
CA ALA A 74 -1.86 5.68 -10.30
C ALA A 74 -2.44 6.62 -11.36
N PHE A 75 -3.69 7.03 -11.20
CA PHE A 75 -4.32 7.92 -12.16
C PHE A 75 -3.64 9.29 -12.22
N ILE A 76 -3.32 9.85 -11.07
CA ILE A 76 -2.59 11.13 -11.00
C ILE A 76 -1.22 11.01 -11.65
N GLY A 77 -0.50 9.93 -11.39
CA GLY A 77 0.80 9.66 -11.98
C GLY A 77 0.75 9.52 -13.49
N LEU A 78 -0.27 8.81 -14.01
CA LEU A 78 -0.46 8.65 -15.44
C LEU A 78 -0.81 9.97 -16.11
N ILE A 79 -1.68 10.76 -15.50
CA ILE A 79 -2.03 12.09 -16.03
C ILE A 79 -0.78 12.95 -16.12
N THR A 80 0.04 12.98 -15.09
CA THR A 80 1.29 13.75 -15.07
C THR A 80 2.24 13.27 -16.17
N ALA A 81 2.38 11.96 -16.35
CA ALA A 81 3.24 11.39 -17.39
C ALA A 81 2.76 11.79 -18.79
N PHE A 82 1.47 11.75 -19.04
CA PHE A 82 0.91 12.14 -20.32
C PHE A 82 0.97 13.67 -20.56
N ASP A 83 0.85 14.47 -19.50
CA ASP A 83 1.05 15.93 -19.61
C ASP A 83 2.46 16.25 -20.10
N VAL A 84 3.47 15.60 -19.57
CA VAL A 84 4.86 15.78 -20.01
C VAL A 84 5.02 15.34 -21.47
N LEU A 85 4.42 14.23 -21.85
CA LEU A 85 4.46 13.71 -23.22
C LEU A 85 3.83 14.72 -24.20
N GLU A 86 2.67 15.24 -23.86
CA GLU A 86 1.96 16.23 -24.67
C GLU A 86 2.76 17.50 -24.83
N ALA A 87 3.33 18.02 -23.74
CA ALA A 87 4.12 19.27 -23.74
C ALA A 87 5.41 19.12 -24.56
N SER A 88 6.02 17.94 -24.59
CA SER A 88 7.28 17.70 -25.32
C SER A 88 7.07 17.37 -26.80
N GLY A 89 5.84 17.15 -27.23
CA GLY A 89 5.54 16.83 -28.63
C GLY A 89 5.97 15.41 -29.05
N GLY A 90 6.21 14.54 -28.10
CA GLY A 90 6.65 13.18 -28.30
C GLY A 90 7.97 12.92 -27.59
N ALA A 91 7.89 12.26 -26.43
CA ALA A 91 9.07 11.91 -25.66
C ALA A 91 9.69 10.61 -26.16
N GLU A 92 10.95 10.39 -25.85
CA GLU A 92 11.61 9.11 -26.12
C GLU A 92 10.90 7.98 -25.35
N PRO A 93 10.83 6.75 -25.94
CA PRO A 93 10.19 5.62 -25.26
C PRO A 93 10.72 5.35 -23.85
N ALA A 94 12.01 5.60 -23.62
CA ALA A 94 12.61 5.39 -22.30
C ALA A 94 12.03 6.32 -21.25
N ILE A 95 11.74 7.57 -21.62
CA ILE A 95 11.15 8.57 -20.69
C ILE A 95 9.70 8.19 -20.38
N ILE A 96 8.95 7.77 -21.37
CA ILE A 96 7.57 7.31 -21.21
C ILE A 96 7.52 6.09 -20.30
N ALA A 97 8.41 5.12 -20.55
CA ALA A 97 8.49 3.90 -19.74
C ALA A 97 8.81 4.23 -18.27
N GLY A 98 9.72 5.18 -18.02
CA GLY A 98 10.05 5.62 -16.68
C GLY A 98 8.85 6.24 -15.94
N GLY A 99 8.07 7.07 -16.63
CA GLY A 99 6.88 7.68 -16.07
C GLY A 99 5.79 6.66 -15.74
N LEU A 100 5.56 5.70 -16.63
CA LEU A 100 4.61 4.63 -16.42
C LEU A 100 5.02 3.73 -15.25
N LYS A 101 6.31 3.42 -15.16
CA LYS A 101 6.86 2.62 -14.06
C LYS A 101 6.56 3.27 -12.71
N VAL A 102 6.81 4.56 -12.58
CA VAL A 102 6.56 5.31 -11.34
C VAL A 102 5.05 5.31 -11.01
N ALA A 103 4.21 5.53 -12.02
CA ALA A 103 2.77 5.54 -11.85
C ALA A 103 2.22 4.19 -11.34
N LEU A 104 2.85 3.09 -11.72
CA LEU A 104 2.43 1.75 -11.33
C LEU A 104 2.87 1.38 -9.91
N LEU A 105 3.84 2.07 -9.32
CA LEU A 105 4.32 1.78 -7.96
C LEU A 105 3.24 2.02 -6.91
N SER A 106 2.48 3.10 -7.04
CA SER A 106 1.45 3.46 -6.07
C SER A 106 0.35 2.40 -5.94
N PRO A 107 -0.28 1.92 -7.04
CA PRO A 107 -1.28 0.87 -6.92
C PRO A 107 -0.69 -0.47 -6.47
N LEU A 108 0.58 -0.73 -6.80
CA LEU A 108 1.25 -1.95 -6.34
C LEU A 108 1.32 -1.98 -4.81
N PHE A 109 1.75 -0.89 -4.18
CA PHE A 109 1.80 -0.79 -2.72
C PHE A 109 0.41 -0.79 -2.10
N GLY A 110 -0.57 -0.18 -2.77
CA GLY A 110 -1.96 -0.22 -2.33
C GLY A 110 -2.54 -1.63 -2.35
N LEU A 111 -2.26 -2.39 -3.40
CA LEU A 111 -2.68 -3.79 -3.51
C LEU A 111 -1.98 -4.66 -2.46
N PHE A 112 -0.71 -4.40 -2.19
CA PHE A 112 0.02 -5.10 -1.15
C PHE A 112 -0.64 -4.87 0.22
N THR A 113 -0.95 -3.63 0.55
CA THR A 113 -1.64 -3.27 1.79
C THR A 113 -3.00 -3.97 1.89
N PHE A 114 -3.77 -3.96 0.81
CA PHE A 114 -5.06 -4.62 0.74
C PHE A 114 -4.92 -6.13 0.94
N SER A 115 -3.93 -6.75 0.30
CA SER A 115 -3.68 -8.19 0.42
C SER A 115 -3.31 -8.58 1.86
N VAL A 116 -2.44 -7.81 2.50
CA VAL A 116 -2.05 -8.05 3.90
C VAL A 116 -3.27 -7.94 4.81
N SER A 117 -4.10 -6.91 4.61
CA SER A 117 -5.31 -6.71 5.40
C SER A 117 -6.30 -7.86 5.24
N ARG A 118 -6.52 -8.30 4.02
CA ARG A 118 -7.45 -9.43 3.75
C ARG A 118 -6.94 -10.74 4.33
N LEU A 119 -5.64 -10.99 4.22
CA LEU A 119 -5.04 -12.17 4.82
C LEU A 119 -5.20 -12.16 6.34
N SER A 120 -4.97 -11.03 6.97
CA SER A 120 -5.15 -10.86 8.41
C SER A 120 -6.59 -11.14 8.84
N ILE A 121 -7.56 -10.63 8.09
CA ILE A 121 -8.99 -10.85 8.37
C ILE A 121 -9.33 -12.33 8.23
N LEU A 122 -8.84 -12.98 7.20
CA LEU A 122 -9.09 -14.41 6.98
C LEU A 122 -8.58 -15.24 8.14
N ILE A 123 -7.35 -15.01 8.56
CA ILE A 123 -6.75 -15.74 9.68
C ILE A 123 -7.54 -15.50 10.97
N LEU A 124 -7.90 -14.25 11.27
CA LEU A 124 -8.63 -13.92 12.48
C LEU A 124 -10.05 -14.50 12.49
N ARG A 125 -10.72 -14.51 11.34
CA ARG A 125 -12.05 -15.14 11.24
C ARG A 125 -12.01 -16.65 11.48
N ILE A 126 -10.96 -17.29 11.00
CA ILE A 126 -10.78 -18.74 11.25
C ILE A 126 -10.57 -18.98 12.74
N ILE A 127 -9.77 -18.17 13.40
CA ILE A 127 -9.50 -18.30 14.84
C ILE A 127 -10.75 -18.00 15.67
N LEU A 128 -11.53 -16.97 15.29
CA LEU A 128 -12.72 -16.54 16.03
C LEU A 128 -13.93 -17.48 15.85
N LYS A 129 -13.89 -18.36 14.87
CA LYS A 129 -14.89 -19.40 14.73
C LYS A 129 -14.65 -20.49 15.77
#